data_6b93213532d164171c984c8d63ce2d88
#
_entry.id   6b93213532d164171c984c8d63ce2d88
#
_cell.length_a   1.000
_cell.length_b   1.000
_cell.length_c   1.000
_cell.angle_alpha   90.00
_cell.angle_beta   90.00
_cell.angle_gamma   90.00
#
_symmetry.space_group_name_H-M   'P 1'
#
loop_
_entity.id
_entity.type
_entity.pdbx_description
1 polymer ?
#
loop_
_entity_poly.entity_id
_entity_poly.type
_entity_poly.pdbx_seq_one_letter_code
_entity_poly.pdbx_strand_id
1 'polypeptide(L)'
;MRRTALSLVLAPAAVALALAAPARADVPETVAKVILPGYAGFARATRDLATTAATDCTPEALRAPWNAAFDAWLGVQHVHIGPAEEGGRALAIAFWPDPKNIGGRQTEAMLQGADPALVTPEGAAQLSVAARGLFGLERLLYGDASDTNPAYACALRRALTADLAAMAQAIEAGWKDGFADTVLSAGSPGNTTYLSAAEARQALFTQLIAGLEFNADTRIGRPLGSFDHP
;
A
#
# COMPACT_ATOMS: atom_id res chain seq x y z
N MET A 1 -24.67 68.17 -41.53
CA MET A 1 -23.54 67.18 -41.38
C MET A 1 -23.23 67.03 -39.92
N ARG A 2 -23.77 65.99 -39.27
CA ARG A 2 -23.49 65.64 -37.85
C ARG A 2 -22.65 64.41 -37.85
N ARG A 3 -21.40 64.52 -37.39
CA ARG A 3 -20.50 63.43 -37.17
C ARG A 3 -20.73 62.85 -35.77
N THR A 4 -21.31 61.68 -35.67
CA THR A 4 -21.43 60.93 -34.44
C THR A 4 -20.09 60.20 -34.20
N ALA A 5 -19.36 60.62 -33.19
CA ALA A 5 -18.19 59.97 -32.73
C ALA A 5 -18.63 58.75 -31.92
N LEU A 6 -18.29 57.56 -32.40
CA LEU A 6 -18.48 56.28 -31.72
C LEU A 6 -17.32 56.09 -30.72
N SER A 7 -17.61 56.44 -29.46
CA SER A 7 -16.63 56.19 -28.38
C SER A 7 -16.57 54.68 -28.06
N LEU A 8 -15.52 54.04 -28.53
CA LEU A 8 -15.20 52.65 -28.20
C LEU A 8 -14.68 52.61 -26.76
N VAL A 9 -15.54 52.23 -25.81
CA VAL A 9 -15.14 51.98 -24.44
C VAL A 9 -14.46 50.58 -24.43
N LEU A 10 -13.15 50.58 -24.49
CA LEU A 10 -12.36 49.39 -24.12
C LEU A 10 -12.48 49.23 -22.61
N ALA A 11 -13.35 48.33 -22.16
CA ALA A 11 -13.29 47.81 -20.82
C ALA A 11 -11.98 47.01 -20.69
N PRO A 12 -11.11 47.32 -19.72
CA PRO A 12 -10.00 46.44 -19.42
C PRO A 12 -10.62 45.16 -18.84
N ALA A 13 -10.68 44.09 -19.64
CA ALA A 13 -10.81 42.76 -19.13
C ALA A 13 -9.55 42.53 -18.30
N ALA A 14 -9.61 42.92 -17.03
CA ALA A 14 -8.70 42.49 -16.02
C ALA A 14 -8.89 40.95 -15.95
N VAL A 15 -8.14 40.23 -16.78
CA VAL A 15 -7.87 38.83 -16.60
C VAL A 15 -7.15 38.79 -15.25
N ALA A 16 -7.91 38.56 -14.18
CA ALA A 16 -7.41 38.06 -12.95
C ALA A 16 -6.80 36.70 -13.30
N LEU A 17 -5.54 36.69 -13.75
CA LEU A 17 -4.67 35.55 -13.60
C LEU A 17 -4.65 35.36 -12.09
N ALA A 18 -5.56 34.55 -11.59
CA ALA A 18 -5.40 33.96 -10.28
C ALA A 18 -3.99 33.40 -10.33
N LEU A 19 -3.08 34.03 -9.63
CA LEU A 19 -1.79 33.49 -9.26
C LEU A 19 -2.13 32.25 -8.44
N ALA A 20 -2.47 31.17 -9.13
CA ALA A 20 -2.42 29.84 -8.54
C ALA A 20 -0.98 29.74 -8.06
N ALA A 21 -0.76 29.98 -6.78
CA ALA A 21 0.49 29.64 -6.16
C ALA A 21 0.79 28.23 -6.65
N PRO A 22 1.95 27.97 -7.26
CA PRO A 22 2.26 26.63 -7.73
C PRO A 22 1.98 25.72 -6.55
N ALA A 23 1.11 24.73 -6.75
CA ALA A 23 0.84 23.72 -5.73
C ALA A 23 2.18 23.09 -5.42
N ARG A 24 2.85 23.60 -4.42
CA ARG A 24 4.07 23.01 -3.89
C ARG A 24 3.60 21.94 -2.95
N ALA A 25 3.42 20.72 -3.50
CA ALA A 25 3.38 19.55 -2.64
C ALA A 25 4.70 19.57 -1.86
N ASP A 26 4.63 19.98 -0.62
CA ASP A 26 5.78 19.96 0.27
C ASP A 26 5.79 18.68 1.12
N VAL A 27 6.92 18.41 1.75
CA VAL A 27 7.09 17.22 2.58
C VAL A 27 6.06 17.17 3.72
N PRO A 28 5.82 18.26 4.50
CA PRO A 28 4.78 18.28 5.52
C PRO A 28 3.38 17.95 5.00
N GLU A 29 2.98 18.52 3.89
CA GLU A 29 1.67 18.25 3.30
C GLU A 29 1.54 16.79 2.84
N THR A 30 2.59 16.25 2.20
CA THR A 30 2.63 14.85 1.77
C THR A 30 2.52 13.89 2.96
N VAL A 31 3.26 14.14 4.04
CA VAL A 31 3.17 13.33 5.26
C VAL A 31 1.78 13.41 5.87
N ALA A 32 1.24 14.63 6.05
CA ALA A 32 -0.02 14.86 6.75
C ALA A 32 -1.26 14.43 5.97
N LYS A 33 -1.27 14.61 4.64
CA LYS A 33 -2.47 14.37 3.82
C LYS A 33 -2.45 13.07 3.04
N VAL A 34 -1.29 12.45 2.85
CA VAL A 34 -1.17 11.23 2.05
C VAL A 34 -0.67 10.06 2.90
N ILE A 35 0.51 10.19 3.51
CA ILE A 35 1.18 9.05 4.13
C ILE A 35 0.48 8.60 5.41
N LEU A 36 0.31 9.49 6.37
CA LEU A 36 -0.34 9.14 7.64
C LEU A 36 -1.78 8.67 7.47
N PRO A 37 -2.64 9.36 6.69
CA PRO A 37 -3.99 8.87 6.45
C PRO A 37 -4.02 7.57 5.63
N GLY A 38 -3.11 7.39 4.68
CA GLY A 38 -3.00 6.19 3.87
C GLY A 38 -2.70 4.95 4.70
N TYR A 39 -1.66 5.00 5.54
CA TYR A 39 -1.33 3.88 6.43
C TYR A 39 -2.37 3.66 7.52
N ALA A 40 -2.99 4.72 8.06
CA ALA A 40 -4.11 4.58 8.99
C ALA A 40 -5.33 3.91 8.33
N GLY A 41 -5.62 4.23 7.07
CA GLY A 41 -6.64 3.59 6.26
C GLY A 41 -6.36 2.10 6.05
N PHE A 42 -5.14 1.76 5.66
CA PHE A 42 -4.70 0.38 5.47
C PHE A 42 -4.76 -0.42 6.78
N ALA A 43 -4.23 0.12 7.88
CA ALA A 43 -4.29 -0.54 9.19
C ALA A 43 -5.73 -0.76 9.67
N ARG A 44 -6.64 0.16 9.40
CA ARG A 44 -8.07 -0.04 9.71
C ARG A 44 -8.67 -1.15 8.85
N ALA A 45 -8.50 -1.12 7.55
CA ALA A 45 -9.07 -2.10 6.64
C ALA A 45 -8.57 -3.54 6.93
N THR A 46 -7.29 -3.69 7.28
CA THR A 46 -6.74 -5.00 7.67
C THR A 46 -7.25 -5.48 9.03
N ARG A 47 -7.50 -4.60 10.00
CA ARG A 47 -8.17 -4.95 11.26
C ARG A 47 -9.60 -5.42 11.03
N ASP A 48 -10.34 -4.75 10.16
CA ASP A 48 -11.71 -5.12 9.81
C ASP A 48 -11.74 -6.50 9.15
N LEU A 49 -10.80 -6.77 8.24
CA LEU A 49 -10.61 -8.09 7.62
C LEU A 49 -10.31 -9.17 8.68
N ALA A 50 -9.37 -8.93 9.59
CA ALA A 50 -9.03 -9.88 10.65
C ALA A 50 -10.20 -10.12 11.63
N THR A 51 -10.95 -9.08 11.96
CA THR A 51 -12.15 -9.18 12.80
C THR A 51 -13.23 -10.02 12.11
N THR A 52 -13.45 -9.84 10.83
CA THR A 52 -14.36 -10.68 10.04
C THR A 52 -13.88 -12.13 10.06
N ALA A 53 -12.60 -12.38 9.79
CA ALA A 53 -12.04 -13.73 9.77
C ALA A 53 -12.15 -14.45 11.12
N ALA A 54 -12.09 -13.72 12.23
CA ALA A 54 -12.26 -14.30 13.56
C ALA A 54 -13.68 -14.86 13.79
N THR A 55 -14.70 -14.23 13.21
CA THR A 55 -16.11 -14.64 13.34
C THR A 55 -16.56 -15.55 12.21
N ASP A 56 -16.22 -15.21 10.98
CA ASP A 56 -16.55 -15.98 9.77
C ASP A 56 -15.34 -16.01 8.84
N CYS A 57 -14.70 -17.18 8.71
CA CYS A 57 -13.52 -17.42 7.90
C CYS A 57 -13.83 -17.95 6.48
N THR A 58 -15.11 -17.94 6.07
CA THR A 58 -15.47 -18.37 4.72
C THR A 58 -14.92 -17.43 3.66
N PRO A 59 -14.56 -17.92 2.47
CA PRO A 59 -14.13 -17.05 1.37
C PRO A 59 -15.16 -15.97 1.04
N GLU A 60 -16.45 -16.31 1.08
CA GLU A 60 -17.56 -15.40 0.79
C GLU A 60 -17.59 -14.21 1.73
N ALA A 61 -17.39 -14.43 3.03
CA ALA A 61 -17.36 -13.37 4.04
C ALA A 61 -16.10 -12.50 3.92
N LEU A 62 -14.98 -13.08 3.49
CA LEU A 62 -13.69 -12.41 3.50
C LEU A 62 -13.36 -11.65 2.21
N ARG A 63 -13.98 -11.97 1.06
CA ARG A 63 -13.65 -11.30 -0.21
C ARG A 63 -13.87 -9.80 -0.19
N ALA A 64 -14.97 -9.32 0.36
CA ALA A 64 -15.24 -7.88 0.40
C ALA A 64 -14.27 -7.12 1.31
N PRO A 65 -14.01 -7.51 2.59
CA PRO A 65 -13.02 -6.84 3.42
C PRO A 65 -11.58 -7.03 2.91
N TRP A 66 -11.26 -8.14 2.23
CA TRP A 66 -9.96 -8.30 1.57
C TRP A 66 -9.77 -7.29 0.44
N ASN A 67 -10.78 -7.09 -0.43
CA ASN A 67 -10.73 -6.06 -1.47
C ASN A 67 -10.54 -4.66 -0.86
N ALA A 68 -11.24 -4.33 0.22
CA ALA A 68 -11.08 -3.05 0.89
C ALA A 68 -9.65 -2.85 1.45
N ALA A 69 -9.05 -3.91 2.01
CA ALA A 69 -7.67 -3.88 2.47
C ALA A 69 -6.68 -3.75 1.29
N PHE A 70 -6.94 -4.43 0.19
CA PHE A 70 -6.11 -4.34 -1.01
C PHE A 70 -6.17 -2.93 -1.62
N ASP A 71 -7.35 -2.35 -1.76
CA ASP A 71 -7.54 -0.98 -2.27
C ASP A 71 -6.83 0.05 -1.39
N ALA A 72 -6.93 -0.10 -0.06
CA ALA A 72 -6.22 0.77 0.87
C ALA A 72 -4.69 0.65 0.74
N TRP A 73 -4.17 -0.58 0.53
CA TRP A 73 -2.75 -0.81 0.25
C TRP A 73 -2.31 -0.16 -1.05
N LEU A 74 -3.11 -0.27 -2.13
CA LEU A 74 -2.80 0.35 -3.42
C LEU A 74 -2.59 1.86 -3.32
N GLY A 75 -3.32 2.52 -2.43
CA GLY A 75 -3.21 3.96 -2.20
C GLY A 75 -1.87 4.40 -1.59
N VAL A 76 -1.18 3.53 -0.85
CA VAL A 76 0.03 3.88 -0.09
C VAL A 76 1.24 3.01 -0.38
N GLN A 77 1.08 1.91 -1.13
CA GLN A 77 2.11 0.91 -1.38
C GLN A 77 3.41 1.46 -1.99
N HIS A 78 3.34 2.59 -2.66
CA HIS A 78 4.52 3.23 -3.27
C HIS A 78 5.45 3.88 -2.23
N VAL A 79 5.02 4.06 -0.99
CA VAL A 79 5.83 4.66 0.06
C VAL A 79 6.58 3.57 0.83
N HIS A 80 7.66 3.07 0.26
CA HIS A 80 8.44 1.94 0.80
C HIS A 80 9.58 2.36 1.74
N ILE A 81 9.52 3.54 2.37
CA ILE A 81 10.57 4.01 3.29
C ILE A 81 10.21 3.78 4.75
N GLY A 82 11.23 3.72 5.59
CA GLY A 82 11.09 3.64 7.04
C GLY A 82 10.30 2.40 7.49
N PRO A 83 9.22 2.57 8.28
CA PRO A 83 8.50 1.47 8.90
C PRO A 83 7.96 0.41 7.91
N ALA A 84 7.74 0.77 6.65
CA ALA A 84 7.28 -0.19 5.63
C ALA A 84 8.40 -1.15 5.19
N GLU A 85 9.66 -0.72 5.21
CA GLU A 85 10.80 -1.57 4.84
C GLU A 85 11.29 -2.43 6.00
N GLU A 86 11.10 -1.97 7.23
CA GLU A 86 11.56 -2.67 8.41
C GLU A 86 11.04 -4.11 8.47
N GLY A 87 11.95 -5.06 8.64
CA GLY A 87 11.62 -6.49 8.67
C GLY A 87 11.00 -7.02 7.37
N GLY A 88 11.13 -6.29 6.25
CA GLY A 88 10.60 -6.70 4.97
C GLY A 88 9.07 -6.63 4.88
N ARG A 89 8.41 -5.80 5.69
CA ARG A 89 6.93 -5.73 5.79
C ARG A 89 6.25 -5.46 4.45
N ALA A 90 6.72 -4.48 3.67
CA ALA A 90 6.10 -4.18 2.38
C ALA A 90 6.13 -5.39 1.44
N LEU A 91 7.24 -6.13 1.42
CA LEU A 91 7.37 -7.34 0.62
C LEU A 91 6.47 -8.48 1.13
N ALA A 92 6.35 -8.64 2.47
CA ALA A 92 5.48 -9.65 3.06
C ALA A 92 3.99 -9.31 2.89
N ILE A 93 3.62 -8.03 2.86
CA ILE A 93 2.24 -7.58 2.59
C ILE A 93 1.84 -7.89 1.16
N ALA A 94 2.73 -7.66 0.18
CA ALA A 94 2.40 -7.81 -1.24
C ALA A 94 3.59 -8.35 -2.05
N PHE A 95 3.82 -9.67 -1.96
CA PHE A 95 4.82 -10.36 -2.78
C PHE A 95 4.28 -10.59 -4.20
N TRP A 96 4.55 -9.65 -5.08
CA TRP A 96 4.14 -9.70 -6.48
C TRP A 96 5.13 -8.92 -7.37
N PRO A 97 5.45 -9.37 -8.59
CA PRO A 97 4.96 -10.59 -9.25
C PRO A 97 5.62 -11.89 -8.72
N ASP A 98 4.89 -13.00 -8.83
CA ASP A 98 5.38 -14.35 -8.49
C ASP A 98 5.46 -15.25 -9.75
N PRO A 99 6.40 -14.98 -10.68
CA PRO A 99 6.46 -15.67 -11.98
C PRO A 99 6.79 -17.16 -11.85
N LYS A 100 7.30 -17.59 -10.70
CA LYS A 100 7.64 -18.99 -10.42
C LYS A 100 6.55 -19.70 -9.63
N ASN A 101 5.43 -19.05 -9.34
CA ASN A 101 4.34 -19.57 -8.51
C ASN A 101 4.84 -20.18 -7.19
N ILE A 102 5.76 -19.48 -6.52
CA ILE A 102 6.32 -19.93 -5.23
C ILE A 102 5.21 -19.94 -4.17
N GLY A 103 4.43 -18.87 -4.11
CA GLY A 103 3.34 -18.74 -3.15
C GLY A 103 2.25 -19.80 -3.34
N GLY A 104 1.86 -20.11 -4.59
CA GLY A 104 0.90 -21.17 -4.88
C GLY A 104 1.34 -22.53 -4.36
N ARG A 105 2.57 -22.93 -4.70
CA ARG A 105 3.13 -24.21 -4.21
C ARG A 105 3.25 -24.27 -2.68
N GLN A 106 3.61 -23.16 -2.04
CA GLN A 106 3.69 -23.11 -0.57
C GLN A 106 2.31 -23.18 0.07
N THR A 107 1.31 -22.49 -0.48
CA THR A 107 -0.08 -22.58 0.00
C THR A 107 -0.61 -24.00 -0.10
N GLU A 108 -0.41 -24.67 -1.23
CA GLU A 108 -0.76 -26.09 -1.38
C GLU A 108 -0.07 -26.98 -0.35
N ALA A 109 1.24 -26.83 -0.17
CA ALA A 109 2.02 -27.62 0.80
C ALA A 109 1.52 -27.41 2.24
N MET A 110 1.16 -26.19 2.62
CA MET A 110 0.58 -25.90 3.93
C MET A 110 -0.78 -26.57 4.12
N LEU A 111 -1.66 -26.52 3.11
CA LEU A 111 -2.98 -27.14 3.17
C LEU A 111 -2.90 -28.67 3.23
N GLN A 112 -1.95 -29.28 2.52
CA GLN A 112 -1.71 -30.72 2.56
C GLN A 112 -1.06 -31.17 3.88
N GLY A 113 -0.07 -30.44 4.35
CA GLY A 113 0.66 -30.75 5.57
C GLY A 113 -0.14 -30.50 6.85
N ALA A 114 -1.05 -29.53 6.82
CA ALA A 114 -1.94 -29.14 7.92
C ALA A 114 -1.22 -28.98 9.27
N ASP A 115 -0.01 -28.43 9.27
CA ASP A 115 0.79 -28.21 10.46
C ASP A 115 0.14 -27.15 11.36
N PRO A 116 -0.31 -27.51 12.60
CA PRO A 116 -0.96 -26.55 13.49
C PRO A 116 -0.02 -25.43 13.95
N ALA A 117 1.30 -25.60 13.89
CA ALA A 117 2.24 -24.56 14.26
C ALA A 117 2.17 -23.35 13.31
N LEU A 118 1.83 -23.56 12.03
CA LEU A 118 1.78 -22.49 11.02
C LEU A 118 0.55 -21.59 11.14
N VAL A 119 -0.49 -22.02 11.86
CA VAL A 119 -1.72 -21.25 12.08
C VAL A 119 -1.77 -20.55 13.43
N THR A 120 -0.63 -20.46 14.11
CA THR A 120 -0.42 -19.60 15.27
C THR A 120 0.07 -18.22 14.83
N PRO A 121 -0.07 -17.15 15.64
CA PRO A 121 0.47 -15.82 15.31
C PRO A 121 1.98 -15.86 15.00
N GLU A 122 2.75 -16.60 15.80
CA GLU A 122 4.19 -16.75 15.66
C GLU A 122 4.56 -17.54 14.39
N GLY A 123 3.84 -18.61 14.12
CA GLY A 123 4.04 -19.44 12.93
C GLY A 123 3.71 -18.69 11.64
N ALA A 124 2.58 -17.98 11.61
CA ALA A 124 2.20 -17.16 10.48
C ALA A 124 3.24 -16.06 10.17
N ALA A 125 3.79 -15.43 11.21
CA ALA A 125 4.83 -14.41 11.08
C ALA A 125 6.17 -14.95 10.53
N GLN A 126 6.42 -16.24 10.65
CA GLN A 126 7.64 -16.90 10.15
C GLN A 126 7.47 -17.51 8.74
N LEU A 127 6.26 -17.50 8.19
CA LEU A 127 6.03 -17.97 6.83
C LEU A 127 6.83 -17.15 5.81
N SER A 128 7.16 -17.79 4.70
CA SER A 128 7.73 -17.10 3.54
C SER A 128 6.85 -15.95 3.09
N VAL A 129 7.45 -14.83 2.70
CA VAL A 129 6.75 -13.67 2.14
C VAL A 129 5.83 -14.03 0.96
N ALA A 130 6.15 -15.07 0.20
CA ALA A 130 5.34 -15.54 -0.91
C ALA A 130 4.02 -16.23 -0.48
N ALA A 131 3.93 -16.69 0.78
CA ALA A 131 2.76 -17.35 1.32
C ALA A 131 1.95 -16.46 2.30
N ARG A 132 2.39 -15.23 2.52
CA ARG A 132 1.80 -14.26 3.46
C ARG A 132 1.07 -13.13 2.73
N GLY A 133 0.53 -12.22 3.54
CA GLY A 133 -0.02 -10.96 3.08
C GLY A 133 -1.22 -11.09 2.15
N LEU A 134 -1.40 -10.08 1.33
CA LEU A 134 -2.56 -9.96 0.45
C LEU A 134 -2.63 -11.09 -0.59
N PHE A 135 -1.51 -11.43 -1.24
CA PHE A 135 -1.49 -12.48 -2.26
C PHE A 135 -1.52 -13.90 -1.70
N GLY A 136 -1.01 -14.12 -0.46
CA GLY A 136 -1.21 -15.37 0.25
C GLY A 136 -2.70 -15.59 0.57
N LEU A 137 -3.38 -14.55 1.05
CA LEU A 137 -4.83 -14.58 1.30
C LEU A 137 -5.64 -14.74 0.00
N GLU A 138 -5.27 -14.06 -1.08
CA GLU A 138 -5.96 -14.18 -2.38
C GLU A 138 -6.09 -15.64 -2.81
N ARG A 139 -5.01 -16.42 -2.72
CA ARG A 139 -5.02 -17.83 -3.08
C ARG A 139 -5.99 -18.67 -2.25
N LEU A 140 -6.17 -18.31 -0.98
CA LEU A 140 -7.12 -18.98 -0.09
C LEU A 140 -8.58 -18.52 -0.24
N LEU A 141 -8.80 -17.37 -0.90
CA LEU A 141 -10.13 -16.78 -1.11
C LEU A 141 -10.71 -17.04 -2.49
N TYR A 142 -9.84 -17.24 -3.49
CA TYR A 142 -10.24 -17.35 -4.89
C TYR A 142 -9.69 -18.62 -5.57
N GLY A 143 -8.76 -19.33 -4.93
CA GLY A 143 -8.23 -20.60 -5.45
C GLY A 143 -8.96 -21.80 -4.88
N ASP A 144 -8.96 -22.92 -5.63
CA ASP A 144 -9.67 -24.15 -5.29
C ASP A 144 -8.94 -25.02 -4.24
N ALA A 145 -7.67 -24.74 -3.97
CA ALA A 145 -6.85 -25.57 -3.07
C ALA A 145 -7.40 -25.62 -1.62
N SER A 146 -8.13 -24.61 -1.19
CA SER A 146 -8.73 -24.56 0.16
C SER A 146 -9.83 -25.59 0.39
N ASP A 147 -10.38 -26.19 -0.67
CA ASP A 147 -11.45 -27.19 -0.59
C ASP A 147 -10.94 -28.54 -0.12
N THR A 148 -9.63 -28.81 -0.23
CA THR A 148 -9.01 -30.06 0.19
C THR A 148 -8.95 -30.24 1.71
N ASN A 149 -8.87 -29.13 2.48
CA ASN A 149 -8.86 -29.14 3.94
C ASN A 149 -9.53 -27.87 4.48
N PRO A 150 -10.88 -27.78 4.46
CA PRO A 150 -11.60 -26.56 4.78
C PRO A 150 -11.36 -26.04 6.22
N ALA A 151 -11.21 -26.97 7.19
CA ALA A 151 -10.96 -26.59 8.57
C ALA A 151 -9.59 -25.92 8.76
N TYR A 152 -8.57 -26.49 8.16
CA TYR A 152 -7.22 -25.92 8.22
C TYR A 152 -7.12 -24.63 7.39
N ALA A 153 -7.75 -24.60 6.22
CA ALA A 153 -7.84 -23.39 5.40
C ALA A 153 -8.49 -22.21 6.15
N CYS A 154 -9.52 -22.49 6.94
CA CYS A 154 -10.13 -21.50 7.83
C CYS A 154 -9.15 -21.00 8.89
N ALA A 155 -8.44 -21.90 9.58
CA ALA A 155 -7.42 -21.53 10.56
C ALA A 155 -6.30 -20.70 9.93
N LEU A 156 -5.86 -21.07 8.72
CA LEU A 156 -4.82 -20.35 7.98
C LEU A 156 -5.28 -18.94 7.56
N ARG A 157 -6.53 -18.79 7.09
CA ARG A 157 -7.09 -17.45 6.79
C ARG A 157 -7.12 -16.56 8.03
N ARG A 158 -7.51 -17.09 9.19
CA ARG A 158 -7.47 -16.36 10.48
C ARG A 158 -6.06 -15.92 10.84
N ALA A 159 -5.10 -16.81 10.75
CA ALA A 159 -3.71 -16.52 11.08
C ALA A 159 -3.10 -15.47 10.13
N LEU A 160 -3.32 -15.62 8.82
CA LEU A 160 -2.77 -14.69 7.82
C LEU A 160 -3.44 -13.31 7.86
N THR A 161 -4.74 -13.22 8.16
CA THR A 161 -5.42 -11.92 8.32
C THR A 161 -4.95 -11.20 9.57
N ALA A 162 -4.72 -11.91 10.67
CA ALA A 162 -4.16 -11.35 11.89
C ALA A 162 -2.71 -10.87 11.68
N ASP A 163 -1.88 -11.66 10.99
CA ASP A 163 -0.52 -11.29 10.63
C ASP A 163 -0.46 -10.05 9.72
N LEU A 164 -1.32 -9.97 8.70
CA LEU A 164 -1.44 -8.80 7.84
C LEU A 164 -1.83 -7.54 8.64
N ALA A 165 -2.80 -7.67 9.55
CA ALA A 165 -3.22 -6.58 10.42
C ALA A 165 -2.09 -6.11 11.35
N ALA A 166 -1.31 -7.05 11.90
CA ALA A 166 -0.15 -6.73 12.75
C ALA A 166 0.93 -5.96 11.96
N MET A 167 1.24 -6.38 10.73
CA MET A 167 2.19 -5.66 9.87
C MET A 167 1.70 -4.25 9.54
N ALA A 168 0.42 -4.09 9.19
CA ALA A 168 -0.16 -2.79 8.86
C ALA A 168 -0.17 -1.84 10.08
N GLN A 169 -0.50 -2.35 11.27
CA GLN A 169 -0.44 -1.59 12.52
C GLN A 169 0.98 -1.17 12.87
N ALA A 170 1.97 -2.06 12.67
CA ALA A 170 3.36 -1.73 12.92
C ALA A 170 3.86 -0.59 12.01
N ILE A 171 3.43 -0.57 10.74
CA ILE A 171 3.76 0.53 9.83
C ILE A 171 3.08 1.83 10.29
N GLU A 172 1.78 1.78 10.58
CA GLU A 172 1.03 2.95 11.07
C GLU A 172 1.66 3.54 12.33
N ALA A 173 1.96 2.70 13.33
CA ALA A 173 2.60 3.11 14.58
C ALA A 173 3.99 3.71 14.33
N GLY A 174 4.84 3.03 13.56
CA GLY A 174 6.19 3.52 13.27
C GLY A 174 6.19 4.89 12.58
N TRP A 175 5.24 5.16 11.69
CA TRP A 175 5.08 6.49 11.11
C TRP A 175 4.62 7.52 12.14
N LYS A 176 3.63 7.19 12.98
CA LYS A 176 3.10 8.11 14.00
C LYS A 176 4.07 8.38 15.15
N ASP A 177 4.82 7.35 15.56
CA ASP A 177 5.59 7.37 16.80
C ASP A 177 7.04 7.81 16.60
N GLY A 178 7.39 8.36 15.42
CA GLY A 178 8.70 8.95 15.21
C GLY A 178 9.17 9.12 13.77
N PHE A 179 8.82 8.25 12.84
CA PHE A 179 9.36 8.37 11.49
C PHE A 179 8.84 9.60 10.73
N ALA A 180 7.59 10.02 11.00
CA ALA A 180 7.08 11.29 10.48
C ALA A 180 7.92 12.47 10.97
N ASP A 181 8.26 12.51 12.25
CA ASP A 181 9.11 13.55 12.82
C ASP A 181 10.53 13.49 12.23
N THR A 182 11.07 12.29 11.97
CA THR A 182 12.35 12.12 11.29
C THR A 182 12.34 12.76 9.90
N VAL A 183 11.26 12.55 9.12
CA VAL A 183 11.11 13.16 7.80
C VAL A 183 10.92 14.67 7.88
N LEU A 184 10.08 15.14 8.82
CA LEU A 184 9.72 16.55 8.98
C LEU A 184 10.87 17.40 9.56
N SER A 185 11.74 16.81 10.38
CA SER A 185 12.90 17.49 10.97
C SER A 185 14.17 17.36 10.13
N ALA A 186 14.05 16.93 8.85
CA ALA A 186 15.19 16.78 7.96
C ALA A 186 16.07 18.03 7.89
N GLY A 187 17.39 17.87 8.09
CA GLY A 187 18.37 18.94 8.15
C GLY A 187 18.51 19.61 9.52
N SER A 188 17.72 19.22 10.52
CA SER A 188 17.88 19.72 11.89
C SER A 188 19.06 19.05 12.60
N PRO A 189 19.72 19.74 13.56
CA PRO A 189 20.75 19.13 14.38
C PRO A 189 20.20 17.88 15.10
N GLY A 190 20.89 16.76 14.96
CA GLY A 190 20.48 15.48 15.55
C GLY A 190 19.66 14.56 14.62
N ASN A 191 19.17 15.04 13.48
CA ASN A 191 18.62 14.16 12.46
C ASN A 191 19.76 13.48 11.69
N THR A 192 19.94 12.18 11.91
CA THR A 192 20.98 11.37 11.27
C THR A 192 20.50 10.62 10.05
N THR A 193 19.19 10.63 9.78
CA THR A 193 18.58 9.92 8.64
C THR A 193 18.53 10.81 7.41
N TYR A 194 18.08 12.07 7.59
CA TYR A 194 18.00 13.05 6.51
C TYR A 194 18.81 14.31 6.90
N LEU A 195 19.99 14.45 6.32
CA LEU A 195 20.92 15.53 6.66
C LEU A 195 20.47 16.89 6.08
N SER A 196 19.49 16.89 5.17
CA SER A 196 18.90 18.09 4.59
C SER A 196 17.44 17.89 4.21
N ALA A 197 16.67 18.98 4.19
CA ALA A 197 15.30 18.95 3.68
C ALA A 197 15.21 18.49 2.20
N ALA A 198 16.29 18.68 1.43
CA ALA A 198 16.37 18.21 0.07
C ALA A 198 16.42 16.68 -0.01
N GLU A 199 17.13 16.02 0.90
CA GLU A 199 17.19 14.55 0.96
C GLU A 199 15.85 13.93 1.30
N ALA A 200 15.11 14.44 2.27
CA ALA A 200 13.77 13.96 2.59
C ALA A 200 12.81 14.13 1.41
N ARG A 201 12.87 15.27 0.72
CA ARG A 201 12.08 15.52 -0.49
C ARG A 201 12.46 14.55 -1.61
N GLN A 202 13.75 14.34 -1.83
CA GLN A 202 14.23 13.40 -2.84
C GLN A 202 13.80 11.97 -2.54
N ALA A 203 13.86 11.53 -1.27
CA ALA A 203 13.39 10.21 -0.87
C ALA A 203 11.91 10.01 -1.22
N LEU A 204 11.03 10.95 -0.86
CA LEU A 204 9.60 10.86 -1.19
C LEU A 204 9.34 10.92 -2.70
N PHE A 205 10.07 11.78 -3.42
CA PHE A 205 9.95 11.88 -4.88
C PHE A 205 10.39 10.58 -5.57
N THR A 206 11.46 9.95 -5.08
CA THR A 206 11.92 8.64 -5.58
C THR A 206 10.84 7.57 -5.39
N GLN A 207 10.16 7.55 -4.23
CA GLN A 207 9.06 6.62 -3.99
C GLN A 207 7.90 6.84 -4.98
N LEU A 208 7.54 8.09 -5.25
CA LEU A 208 6.50 8.41 -6.22
C LEU A 208 6.86 7.92 -7.62
N ILE A 209 8.07 8.23 -8.09
CA ILE A 209 8.52 7.81 -9.43
C ILE A 209 8.58 6.28 -9.54
N ALA A 210 9.19 5.61 -8.56
CA ALA A 210 9.25 4.14 -8.54
C ALA A 210 7.85 3.51 -8.55
N GLY A 211 6.89 4.09 -7.81
CA GLY A 211 5.50 3.64 -7.82
C GLY A 211 4.80 3.83 -9.17
N LEU A 212 5.05 4.96 -9.84
CA LEU A 212 4.51 5.22 -11.18
C LEU A 212 5.11 4.27 -12.22
N GLU A 213 6.42 4.06 -12.21
CA GLU A 213 7.13 3.12 -13.08
C GLU A 213 6.63 1.69 -12.86
N PHE A 214 6.51 1.26 -11.61
CA PHE A 214 5.98 -0.06 -11.28
C PHE A 214 4.56 -0.29 -11.82
N ASN A 215 3.68 0.70 -11.70
CA ASN A 215 2.33 0.62 -12.24
C ASN A 215 2.34 0.62 -13.78
N ALA A 216 3.10 1.52 -14.40
CA ALA A 216 3.16 1.62 -15.86
C ALA A 216 3.77 0.36 -16.48
N ASP A 217 4.92 -0.08 -15.97
CA ASP A 217 5.70 -1.15 -16.60
C ASP A 217 5.21 -2.53 -16.18
N THR A 218 5.07 -2.75 -14.87
CA THR A 218 4.85 -4.09 -14.34
C THR A 218 3.37 -4.46 -14.30
N ARG A 219 2.49 -3.54 -13.86
CA ARG A 219 1.06 -3.85 -13.69
C ARG A 219 0.25 -3.68 -14.97
N ILE A 220 0.62 -2.74 -15.81
CA ILE A 220 -0.12 -2.41 -17.03
C ILE A 220 0.66 -2.88 -18.26
N GLY A 221 1.90 -2.45 -18.40
CA GLY A 221 2.69 -2.66 -19.62
C GLY A 221 2.94 -4.13 -19.92
N ARG A 222 3.37 -4.92 -18.94
CA ARG A 222 3.64 -6.36 -19.15
C ARG A 222 2.39 -7.15 -19.54
N PRO A 223 1.25 -7.05 -18.84
CA PRO A 223 0.03 -7.75 -19.26
C PRO A 223 -0.49 -7.31 -20.64
N LEU A 224 -0.24 -6.06 -21.04
CA LEU A 224 -0.59 -5.57 -22.38
C LEU A 224 0.42 -5.93 -23.46
N GLY A 225 1.52 -6.59 -23.12
CA GLY A 225 2.56 -6.94 -24.10
C GLY A 225 3.40 -5.76 -24.57
N SER A 226 3.45 -4.67 -23.81
CA SER A 226 4.27 -3.49 -24.13
C SER A 226 5.77 -3.74 -24.00
N PHE A 227 6.15 -4.83 -23.35
CA PHE A 227 7.50 -5.35 -23.24
C PHE A 227 7.50 -6.76 -23.81
N ASP A 228 8.56 -7.18 -24.47
CA ASP A 228 8.69 -8.35 -25.33
C ASP A 228 8.17 -9.70 -24.81
N HIS A 229 7.75 -9.78 -23.55
CA HIS A 229 7.14 -10.97 -22.96
C HIS A 229 6.05 -10.56 -21.98
N PRO A 230 4.77 -10.64 -22.36
CA PRO A 230 3.61 -10.40 -21.49
C PRO A 230 3.51 -11.45 -20.36
#